data_c0304adcfea85d2b87277d1e21a273d5
#
_entry.id   c0304adcfea85d2b87277d1e21a273d5
#
_cell.length_a   1.000
_cell.length_b   1.000
_cell.length_c   1.000
_cell.angle_alpha   90.00
_cell.angle_beta   90.00
_cell.angle_gamma   90.00
#
_symmetry.space_group_name_H-M   'P 1'
#
loop_
_entity.id
_entity.type
_entity.pdbx_description
1 polymer ?
#
loop_
_entity_poly.entity_id
_entity_poly.type
_entity_poly.pdbx_seq_one_letter_code
_entity_poly.pdbx_strand_id
1 'polypeptide(L)'
;MDVDRSRRPQTPAGGHNDQDRLPLSPPPSLPTASAGLSLYVGRQASSLGRYLLEQTLQALVGWVPTVAGIGLRALLYRLMLRMDGLVAIEPGVRLRFADHIRLGKGAYLDQATYLHACPSGIHIGAGTLIMHGAILHVYNFRDLPHAGITIGRDSLIGEYTVIRGQGGVALGDRVYTSPMVQIIAVNHVFEDPARPFIHQGITAQGIVIEDDVWIGSGAVITDGVRVGAGAVVAAGAVVTKDVPPHTVVGGVPARVLREIDGTPGQPRGVVYF
;
A
#
# COMPACT_ATOMS: atom_id res chain seq x y z
N MET A 1 -36.45 -13.58 -30.82
CA MET A 1 -35.60 -14.55 -30.14
C MET A 1 -35.65 -14.23 -28.66
N ASP A 2 -36.49 -14.95 -27.94
CA ASP A 2 -36.70 -14.77 -26.51
C ASP A 2 -35.58 -15.42 -25.74
N VAL A 3 -34.87 -14.65 -24.92
CA VAL A 3 -33.76 -15.15 -24.08
C VAL A 3 -34.40 -15.70 -22.80
N ASP A 4 -34.36 -17.01 -22.66
CA ASP A 4 -34.80 -17.72 -21.46
C ASP A 4 -34.10 -17.24 -20.19
N ARG A 5 -34.83 -16.57 -19.30
CA ARG A 5 -34.37 -16.00 -18.02
C ARG A 5 -34.38 -16.99 -16.84
N SER A 6 -34.58 -18.28 -17.07
CA SER A 6 -34.76 -19.26 -15.99
C SER A 6 -33.50 -19.94 -15.45
N ARG A 7 -32.30 -19.61 -15.94
CA ARG A 7 -31.05 -20.20 -15.48
C ARG A 7 -30.18 -19.16 -14.73
N ARG A 8 -30.61 -18.75 -13.56
CA ARG A 8 -29.66 -18.10 -12.60
C ARG A 8 -28.89 -19.20 -11.86
N PRO A 9 -27.54 -19.17 -11.83
CA PRO A 9 -26.78 -20.03 -10.93
C PRO A 9 -27.12 -19.67 -9.49
N GLN A 10 -27.52 -20.66 -8.69
CA GLN A 10 -27.69 -20.47 -7.24
C GLN A 10 -26.32 -20.24 -6.63
N THR A 11 -26.13 -19.08 -6.00
CA THR A 11 -24.98 -18.75 -5.17
C THR A 11 -24.99 -19.67 -3.95
N PRO A 12 -23.90 -20.37 -3.60
CA PRO A 12 -23.85 -21.10 -2.33
C PRO A 12 -23.99 -20.10 -1.17
N ALA A 13 -24.88 -20.40 -0.25
CA ALA A 13 -25.07 -19.67 0.99
C ALA A 13 -23.82 -19.81 1.88
N GLY A 14 -22.82 -18.97 1.64
CA GLY A 14 -21.74 -18.72 2.57
C GLY A 14 -22.26 -17.77 3.64
N GLY A 15 -22.49 -18.27 4.86
CA GLY A 15 -22.91 -17.47 5.99
C GLY A 15 -21.84 -16.41 6.28
N HIS A 16 -22.08 -15.18 5.84
CA HIS A 16 -21.37 -14.02 6.33
C HIS A 16 -21.81 -13.80 7.78
N ASN A 17 -20.86 -13.96 8.69
CA ASN A 17 -21.06 -13.68 10.11
C ASN A 17 -21.27 -12.16 10.24
N ASP A 18 -22.46 -11.74 10.63
CA ASP A 18 -22.85 -10.32 10.79
C ASP A 18 -22.05 -9.60 11.91
N GLN A 19 -21.17 -10.34 12.62
CA GLN A 19 -20.34 -9.84 13.72
C GLN A 19 -19.09 -9.08 13.24
N ASP A 20 -18.72 -9.17 11.96
CA ASP A 20 -17.53 -8.46 11.40
C ASP A 20 -17.87 -7.05 10.86
N ARG A 21 -19.10 -6.61 10.98
CA ARG A 21 -19.51 -5.26 10.60
C ARG A 21 -19.19 -4.30 11.73
N LEU A 22 -18.11 -3.53 11.60
CA LEU A 22 -17.85 -2.41 12.51
C LEU A 22 -19.06 -1.45 12.50
N PRO A 23 -19.51 -0.99 13.69
CA PRO A 23 -20.66 -0.09 13.77
C PRO A 23 -20.38 1.20 12.99
N LEU A 24 -21.34 1.60 12.18
CA LEU A 24 -21.28 2.79 11.33
C LEU A 24 -21.12 4.02 12.23
N SER A 25 -19.94 4.61 12.22
CA SER A 25 -19.78 5.97 12.75
C SER A 25 -20.60 6.94 11.89
N PRO A 26 -21.36 7.87 12.49
CA PRO A 26 -22.07 8.88 11.72
C PRO A 26 -21.07 9.65 10.84
N PRO A 27 -21.50 10.11 9.65
CA PRO A 27 -20.62 10.90 8.78
C PRO A 27 -20.11 12.11 9.56
N PRO A 28 -18.81 12.44 9.45
CA PRO A 28 -18.26 13.59 10.14
C PRO A 28 -19.02 14.85 9.64
N SER A 29 -19.55 15.64 10.58
CA SER A 29 -20.11 16.96 10.28
C SER A 29 -19.04 17.82 9.59
N LEU A 30 -19.44 18.62 8.61
CA LEU A 30 -18.53 19.56 7.94
C LEU A 30 -17.90 20.50 9.00
N PRO A 31 -16.57 20.61 9.05
CA PRO A 31 -15.91 21.39 10.09
C PRO A 31 -16.18 22.89 9.93
N THR A 32 -16.37 23.59 11.06
CA THR A 32 -16.35 25.04 11.11
C THR A 32 -14.96 25.59 10.75
N ALA A 33 -14.83 26.83 10.30
CA ALA A 33 -13.56 27.41 9.86
C ALA A 33 -12.44 27.35 10.92
N SER A 34 -12.76 27.48 12.22
CA SER A 34 -11.80 27.30 13.33
C SER A 34 -11.39 25.85 13.56
N ALA A 35 -12.29 24.90 13.28
CA ALA A 35 -11.96 23.47 13.25
C ALA A 35 -11.10 23.09 12.03
N GLY A 36 -11.10 23.92 10.98
CA GLY A 36 -10.40 23.63 9.72
C GLY A 36 -8.88 23.53 9.88
N LEU A 37 -8.24 24.46 10.61
CA LEU A 37 -6.77 24.43 10.79
C LEU A 37 -6.34 23.26 11.70
N SER A 38 -7.03 23.04 12.81
CA SER A 38 -6.76 21.93 13.73
C SER A 38 -6.96 20.58 13.00
N LEU A 39 -8.04 20.45 12.23
CA LEU A 39 -8.29 19.27 11.42
C LEU A 39 -7.23 19.07 10.33
N TYR A 40 -6.80 20.16 9.68
CA TYR A 40 -5.74 20.11 8.68
C TYR A 40 -4.43 19.61 9.28
N VAL A 41 -3.97 20.20 10.41
CA VAL A 41 -2.75 19.80 11.12
C VAL A 41 -2.86 18.34 11.59
N GLY A 42 -3.98 17.96 12.20
CA GLY A 42 -4.22 16.61 12.70
C GLY A 42 -4.27 15.53 11.60
N ARG A 43 -4.43 15.94 10.33
CA ARG A 43 -4.33 15.03 9.16
C ARG A 43 -2.96 15.01 8.52
N GLN A 44 -1.99 15.76 9.04
CA GLN A 44 -0.64 15.85 8.48
C GLN A 44 0.44 15.29 9.43
N ALA A 45 0.24 15.43 10.74
CA ALA A 45 1.20 15.03 11.76
C ALA A 45 0.50 14.71 13.08
N SER A 46 1.19 14.00 13.98
CA SER A 46 0.69 13.57 15.28
C SER A 46 0.49 14.71 16.28
N SER A 47 1.09 15.87 16.06
CA SER A 47 0.91 17.10 16.86
C SER A 47 1.34 18.34 16.10
N LEU A 48 0.96 19.53 16.60
CA LEU A 48 1.40 20.80 16.01
C LEU A 48 2.94 20.94 16.02
N GLY A 49 3.60 20.54 17.11
CA GLY A 49 5.07 20.57 17.19
C GLY A 49 5.72 19.65 16.15
N ARG A 50 5.18 18.45 15.96
CA ARG A 50 5.62 17.51 14.91
C ARG A 50 5.36 18.08 13.52
N TYR A 51 4.19 18.65 13.29
CA TYR A 51 3.86 19.31 12.03
C TYR A 51 4.89 20.40 11.69
N LEU A 52 5.17 21.30 12.62
CA LEU A 52 6.14 22.38 12.40
C LEU A 52 7.55 21.84 12.13
N LEU A 53 8.01 20.85 12.89
CA LEU A 53 9.30 20.19 12.67
C LEU A 53 9.38 19.55 11.27
N GLU A 54 8.40 18.74 10.91
CA GLU A 54 8.35 18.04 9.63
C GLU A 54 8.30 19.00 8.44
N GLN A 55 7.47 20.06 8.52
CA GLN A 55 7.38 21.07 7.46
C GLN A 55 8.69 21.87 7.34
N THR A 56 9.27 22.29 8.47
CA THR A 56 10.53 23.05 8.47
C THR A 56 11.67 22.24 7.87
N LEU A 57 11.86 20.99 8.28
CA LEU A 57 12.92 20.14 7.73
C LEU A 57 12.72 19.87 6.23
N GLN A 58 11.49 19.56 5.82
CA GLN A 58 11.17 19.34 4.40
C GLN A 58 11.37 20.63 3.57
N ALA A 59 11.02 21.80 4.11
CA ALA A 59 11.25 23.10 3.44
C ALA A 59 12.73 23.44 3.31
N LEU A 60 13.54 23.18 4.34
CA LEU A 60 14.97 23.53 4.35
C LEU A 60 15.83 22.61 3.47
N VAL A 61 15.62 21.29 3.54
CA VAL A 61 16.52 20.33 2.88
C VAL A 61 15.83 19.38 1.90
N GLY A 62 14.49 19.38 1.83
CA GLY A 62 13.73 18.46 1.00
C GLY A 62 13.93 18.64 -0.51
N TRP A 63 14.32 19.84 -0.94
CA TRP A 63 14.52 20.21 -2.34
C TRP A 63 15.99 20.15 -2.79
N VAL A 64 16.94 20.07 -1.84
CA VAL A 64 18.38 20.11 -2.16
C VAL A 64 18.76 18.90 -3.04
N PRO A 65 19.26 19.14 -4.26
CA PRO A 65 19.59 18.06 -5.18
C PRO A 65 20.95 17.42 -4.83
N THR A 66 21.30 16.38 -5.55
CA THR A 66 22.59 15.70 -5.55
C THR A 66 22.89 14.89 -4.26
N VAL A 67 24.05 14.27 -4.23
CA VAL A 67 24.57 13.50 -3.10
C VAL A 67 24.66 14.35 -1.82
N ALA A 68 24.93 15.65 -1.95
CA ALA A 68 24.94 16.56 -0.80
C ALA A 68 23.54 16.67 -0.17
N GLY A 69 22.49 16.77 -0.97
CA GLY A 69 21.11 16.78 -0.48
C GLY A 69 20.71 15.45 0.19
N ILE A 70 21.10 14.31 -0.40
CA ILE A 70 20.90 12.99 0.20
C ILE A 70 21.58 12.92 1.58
N GLY A 71 22.85 13.35 1.68
CA GLY A 71 23.59 13.39 2.94
C GLY A 71 22.93 14.26 4.01
N LEU A 72 22.46 15.46 3.61
CA LEU A 72 21.75 16.37 4.53
C LEU A 72 20.44 15.73 5.05
N ARG A 73 19.64 15.12 4.17
CA ARG A 73 18.43 14.43 4.59
C ARG A 73 18.72 13.19 5.43
N ALA A 74 19.74 12.40 5.09
CA ALA A 74 20.16 11.25 5.88
C ALA A 74 20.57 11.65 7.33
N LEU A 75 21.07 12.85 7.53
CA LEU A 75 21.42 13.38 8.84
C LEU A 75 20.22 14.03 9.55
N LEU A 76 19.58 15.02 8.92
CA LEU A 76 18.59 15.86 9.55
C LEU A 76 17.22 15.19 9.71
N TYR A 77 16.83 14.30 8.81
CA TYR A 77 15.55 13.61 8.90
C TYR A 77 15.50 12.58 10.03
N ARG A 78 16.64 12.23 10.66
CA ARG A 78 16.67 11.46 11.92
C ARG A 78 15.93 12.15 13.08
N LEU A 79 15.73 13.47 13.00
CA LEU A 79 14.94 14.23 13.96
C LEU A 79 13.42 13.96 13.81
N MET A 80 12.99 13.51 12.65
CA MET A 80 11.57 13.26 12.39
C MET A 80 11.23 11.81 12.03
N LEU A 81 12.18 11.03 11.47
CA LEU A 81 12.03 9.62 11.07
C LEU A 81 12.79 8.68 12.01
N ARG A 82 12.35 7.42 12.07
CA ARG A 82 13.16 6.34 12.66
C ARG A 82 13.97 5.67 11.55
N MET A 83 15.30 5.75 11.65
CA MET A 83 16.21 5.22 10.64
C MET A 83 17.25 4.30 11.29
N ASP A 84 17.28 3.03 10.88
CA ASP A 84 18.16 2.01 11.47
C ASP A 84 19.61 2.03 10.91
N GLY A 85 19.93 3.01 10.05
CA GLY A 85 21.24 3.19 9.44
C GLY A 85 21.27 4.31 8.43
N LEU A 86 22.17 4.24 7.46
CA LEU A 86 22.17 5.16 6.32
C LEU A 86 20.99 4.79 5.40
N VAL A 87 20.26 5.82 5.00
CA VAL A 87 19.12 5.76 4.09
C VAL A 87 19.30 6.85 3.04
N ALA A 88 19.04 6.54 1.79
CA ALA A 88 19.05 7.54 0.73
C ALA A 88 17.61 8.03 0.46
N ILE A 89 17.40 9.34 0.58
CA ILE A 89 16.11 9.99 0.33
C ILE A 89 16.34 11.07 -0.74
N GLU A 90 15.71 10.91 -1.89
CA GLU A 90 15.82 11.85 -3.01
C GLU A 90 15.01 13.15 -2.79
N PRO A 91 15.30 14.24 -3.53
CA PRO A 91 14.55 15.47 -3.41
C PRO A 91 13.07 15.29 -3.79
N GLY A 92 12.20 16.06 -3.16
CA GLY A 92 10.77 16.04 -3.46
C GLY A 92 9.99 14.88 -2.81
N VAL A 93 10.64 14.00 -2.04
CA VAL A 93 9.96 13.02 -1.20
C VAL A 93 9.10 13.74 -0.17
N ARG A 94 7.83 13.35 -0.06
CA ARG A 94 6.88 13.91 0.91
C ARG A 94 6.53 12.92 2.00
N LEU A 95 6.64 13.37 3.24
CA LEU A 95 6.41 12.57 4.44
C LEU A 95 5.34 13.23 5.31
N ARG A 96 4.40 12.41 5.80
CA ARG A 96 3.36 12.80 6.75
C ARG A 96 3.31 11.79 7.90
N PHE A 97 3.13 12.28 9.14
CA PHE A 97 3.27 11.46 10.34
C PHE A 97 4.63 10.76 10.36
N ALA A 98 5.69 11.54 10.15
CA ALA A 98 7.03 11.01 9.93
C ALA A 98 7.56 10.26 11.17
N ASP A 99 7.10 10.58 12.37
CA ASP A 99 7.39 9.85 13.61
C ASP A 99 6.87 8.41 13.64
N HIS A 100 5.92 8.07 12.73
CA HIS A 100 5.40 6.73 12.52
C HIS A 100 6.04 6.02 11.31
N ILE A 101 7.07 6.60 10.69
CA ILE A 101 7.81 5.99 9.58
C ILE A 101 9.14 5.43 10.10
N ARG A 102 9.38 4.14 9.82
CA ARG A 102 10.65 3.48 10.08
C ARG A 102 11.28 3.00 8.78
N LEU A 103 12.55 3.34 8.58
CA LEU A 103 13.34 2.98 7.41
C LEU A 103 14.55 2.13 7.83
N GLY A 104 14.68 0.95 7.28
CA GLY A 104 15.81 0.05 7.48
C GLY A 104 17.08 0.57 6.81
N LYS A 105 18.22 0.05 7.24
CA LYS A 105 19.53 0.38 6.67
C LYS A 105 19.57 0.14 5.16
N GLY A 106 20.06 1.11 4.39
CA GLY A 106 20.18 1.00 2.94
C GLY A 106 18.87 1.17 2.18
N ALA A 107 17.76 1.49 2.86
CA ALA A 107 16.52 1.81 2.15
C ALA A 107 16.69 3.07 1.28
N TYR A 108 16.00 3.08 0.14
CA TYR A 108 16.03 4.16 -0.83
C TYR A 108 14.62 4.66 -1.12
N LEU A 109 14.41 5.96 -1.02
CA LEU A 109 13.17 6.64 -1.43
C LEU A 109 13.48 7.55 -2.61
N ASP A 110 12.94 7.23 -3.78
CA ASP A 110 13.12 8.00 -5.01
C ASP A 110 12.24 9.26 -5.03
N GLN A 111 12.51 10.13 -5.98
CA GLN A 111 11.84 11.42 -6.15
C GLN A 111 10.32 11.28 -6.21
N ALA A 112 9.63 12.29 -5.70
CA ALA A 112 8.16 12.38 -5.67
C ALA A 112 7.44 11.22 -4.93
N THR A 113 8.16 10.37 -4.21
CA THR A 113 7.55 9.36 -3.34
C THR A 113 6.75 10.04 -2.24
N TYR A 114 5.55 9.53 -1.94
CA TYR A 114 4.67 10.02 -0.89
C TYR A 114 4.38 8.95 0.16
N LEU A 115 4.77 9.18 1.40
CA LEU A 115 4.49 8.34 2.56
C LEU A 115 3.58 9.07 3.54
N HIS A 116 2.40 8.51 3.81
CA HIS A 116 1.43 9.01 4.79
C HIS A 116 1.13 7.92 5.82
N ALA A 117 1.77 8.00 6.99
CA ALA A 117 1.81 6.92 7.98
C ALA A 117 0.78 7.05 9.13
N CYS A 118 -0.32 7.72 8.90
CA CYS A 118 -1.33 8.08 9.90
C CYS A 118 -2.14 6.90 10.47
N PRO A 119 -2.26 6.81 11.75
CA PRO A 119 -1.22 6.87 12.80
C PRO A 119 -0.51 5.53 12.99
N SER A 120 -0.94 4.48 12.23
CA SER A 120 -0.56 3.07 12.48
C SER A 120 0.83 2.71 11.94
N GLY A 121 1.42 3.56 11.12
CA GLY A 121 2.81 3.45 10.73
C GLY A 121 3.08 2.86 9.34
N ILE A 122 4.29 3.17 8.84
CA ILE A 122 4.88 2.57 7.65
C ILE A 122 6.28 2.09 8.03
N HIS A 123 6.54 0.80 7.84
CA HIS A 123 7.83 0.17 8.08
C HIS A 123 8.41 -0.35 6.76
N ILE A 124 9.59 0.10 6.40
CA ILE A 124 10.32 -0.30 5.19
C ILE A 124 11.60 -1.01 5.61
N GLY A 125 11.78 -2.25 5.19
CA GLY A 125 12.91 -3.10 5.51
C GLY A 125 14.24 -2.63 4.92
N ALA A 126 15.32 -3.23 5.37
CA ALA A 126 16.67 -2.91 4.90
C ALA A 126 16.82 -3.24 3.41
N GLY A 127 17.60 -2.44 2.67
CA GLY A 127 17.87 -2.65 1.24
C GLY A 127 16.68 -2.45 0.31
N THR A 128 15.50 -2.07 0.83
CA THR A 128 14.28 -1.92 0.03
C THR A 128 14.26 -0.59 -0.70
N LEU A 129 13.86 -0.62 -1.97
CA LEU A 129 13.79 0.51 -2.88
C LEU A 129 12.33 0.91 -3.13
N ILE A 130 12.00 2.17 -2.88
CA ILE A 130 10.69 2.75 -3.21
C ILE A 130 10.92 3.72 -4.36
N MET A 131 10.40 3.36 -5.53
CA MET A 131 10.70 4.05 -6.77
C MET A 131 9.83 5.28 -7.00
N HIS A 132 10.19 6.05 -8.02
CA HIS A 132 9.62 7.35 -8.37
C HIS A 132 8.08 7.37 -8.30
N GLY A 133 7.54 8.38 -7.61
CA GLY A 133 6.10 8.62 -7.56
C GLY A 133 5.26 7.57 -6.82
N ALA A 134 5.88 6.58 -6.18
CA ALA A 134 5.14 5.60 -5.40
C ALA A 134 4.43 6.25 -4.20
N ILE A 135 3.21 5.76 -3.89
CA ILE A 135 2.34 6.27 -2.84
C ILE A 135 2.06 5.17 -1.81
N LEU A 136 2.56 5.36 -0.60
CA LEU A 136 2.28 4.50 0.55
C LEU A 136 1.40 5.27 1.53
N HIS A 137 0.12 4.90 1.62
CA HIS A 137 -0.88 5.70 2.30
C HIS A 137 -1.74 4.87 3.26
N VAL A 138 -1.49 4.98 4.55
CA VAL A 138 -2.27 4.28 5.59
C VAL A 138 -3.64 4.91 5.78
N TYR A 139 -3.72 6.23 5.99
CA TYR A 139 -4.96 7.01 6.14
C TYR A 139 -5.98 6.39 7.11
N ASN A 140 -5.53 6.11 8.34
CA ASN A 140 -6.38 5.47 9.36
C ASN A 140 -7.00 6.50 10.33
N PHE A 141 -8.01 7.25 9.90
CA PHE A 141 -8.80 8.13 10.78
C PHE A 141 -10.08 7.46 11.32
N ARG A 142 -10.19 6.15 11.19
CA ARG A 142 -11.32 5.34 11.68
C ARG A 142 -10.89 4.31 12.73
N ASP A 143 -9.65 4.43 13.22
CA ASP A 143 -9.05 3.53 14.22
C ASP A 143 -9.19 2.03 13.89
N LEU A 144 -8.98 1.71 12.59
CA LEU A 144 -8.97 0.33 12.13
C LEU A 144 -7.79 -0.42 12.78
N PRO A 145 -8.03 -1.58 13.41
CA PRO A 145 -7.06 -2.20 14.33
C PRO A 145 -5.78 -2.71 13.65
N HIS A 146 -5.86 -3.05 12.37
CA HIS A 146 -4.75 -3.64 11.61
C HIS A 146 -4.14 -2.69 10.58
N ALA A 147 -4.58 -1.42 10.56
CA ALA A 147 -4.04 -0.45 9.61
C ALA A 147 -2.52 -0.33 9.74
N GLY A 148 -1.85 -0.14 8.60
CA GLY A 148 -0.40 -0.01 8.53
C GLY A 148 0.14 -0.57 7.23
N ILE A 149 1.41 -0.30 6.95
CA ILE A 149 2.14 -0.87 5.82
C ILE A 149 3.48 -1.37 6.35
N THR A 150 3.76 -2.65 6.14
CA THR A 150 5.07 -3.24 6.41
C THR A 150 5.62 -3.85 5.13
N ILE A 151 6.83 -3.50 4.76
CA ILE A 151 7.56 -4.04 3.61
C ILE A 151 8.84 -4.66 4.14
N GLY A 152 9.10 -5.90 3.77
CA GLY A 152 10.30 -6.64 4.14
C GLY A 152 11.57 -6.09 3.51
N ARG A 153 12.64 -6.88 3.58
CA ARG A 153 13.98 -6.49 3.11
C ARG A 153 14.15 -6.78 1.63
N ASP A 154 15.11 -6.07 1.02
CA ASP A 154 15.60 -6.34 -0.33
C ASP A 154 14.46 -6.37 -1.38
N SER A 155 13.41 -5.57 -1.14
CA SER A 155 12.23 -5.47 -1.99
C SER A 155 12.30 -4.25 -2.90
N LEU A 156 11.54 -4.26 -4.01
CA LEU A 156 11.41 -3.12 -4.90
C LEU A 156 9.94 -2.78 -5.12
N ILE A 157 9.57 -1.57 -4.78
CA ILE A 157 8.24 -1.01 -5.04
C ILE A 157 8.36 -0.09 -6.26
N GLY A 158 7.86 -0.56 -7.39
CA GLY A 158 8.00 0.09 -8.71
C GLY A 158 7.33 1.45 -8.79
N GLU A 159 7.65 2.19 -9.84
CA GLU A 159 7.21 3.56 -10.08
C GLU A 159 5.68 3.66 -10.07
N TYR A 160 5.16 4.73 -9.45
CA TYR A 160 3.73 5.02 -9.36
C TYR A 160 2.87 3.89 -8.75
N THR A 161 3.49 2.95 -8.03
CA THR A 161 2.76 1.94 -7.26
C THR A 161 1.99 2.61 -6.12
N VAL A 162 0.74 2.21 -5.92
CA VAL A 162 -0.14 2.72 -4.84
C VAL A 162 -0.42 1.62 -3.84
N ILE A 163 -0.02 1.83 -2.58
CA ILE A 163 -0.34 0.92 -1.47
C ILE A 163 -1.26 1.65 -0.48
N ARG A 164 -2.48 1.12 -0.31
CA ARG A 164 -3.49 1.63 0.64
C ARG A 164 -3.58 0.70 1.84
N GLY A 165 -2.95 1.11 2.95
CA GLY A 165 -2.79 0.29 4.15
C GLY A 165 -3.88 0.42 5.21
N GLN A 166 -5.12 0.79 4.85
CA GLN A 166 -6.20 0.99 5.83
C GLN A 166 -6.60 -0.30 6.56
N GLY A 167 -6.63 -1.44 5.87
CA GLY A 167 -6.87 -2.76 6.48
C GLY A 167 -5.59 -3.49 6.90
N GLY A 168 -4.43 -2.87 6.69
CA GLY A 168 -3.13 -3.49 6.86
C GLY A 168 -2.60 -4.12 5.57
N VAL A 169 -1.34 -3.82 5.25
CA VAL A 169 -0.64 -4.43 4.13
C VAL A 169 0.72 -4.92 4.62
N ALA A 170 0.98 -6.20 4.46
CA ALA A 170 2.26 -6.82 4.77
C ALA A 170 2.88 -7.43 3.51
N LEU A 171 4.04 -6.94 3.11
CA LEU A 171 4.89 -7.52 2.08
C LEU A 171 6.09 -8.18 2.76
N GLY A 172 6.43 -9.39 2.36
CA GLY A 172 7.61 -10.12 2.77
C GLY A 172 8.92 -9.56 2.21
N ASP A 173 9.96 -10.36 2.32
CA ASP A 173 11.28 -10.05 1.78
C ASP A 173 11.35 -10.34 0.27
N ARG A 174 12.17 -9.58 -0.49
CA ARG A 174 12.41 -9.77 -1.93
C ARG A 174 11.12 -9.75 -2.78
N VAL A 175 10.15 -8.95 -2.35
CA VAL A 175 8.94 -8.68 -3.15
C VAL A 175 9.27 -7.62 -4.20
N TYR A 176 8.99 -7.95 -5.45
CA TYR A 176 9.17 -7.03 -6.57
C TYR A 176 7.81 -6.61 -7.13
N THR A 177 7.47 -5.33 -7.03
CA THR A 177 6.34 -4.77 -7.80
C THR A 177 6.87 -4.01 -9.00
N SER A 178 6.35 -4.32 -10.18
CA SER A 178 6.59 -3.53 -11.39
C SER A 178 5.81 -2.20 -11.31
N PRO A 179 6.02 -1.25 -12.26
CA PRO A 179 5.34 0.03 -12.22
C PRO A 179 3.81 -0.06 -12.19
N MET A 180 3.16 0.93 -11.55
CA MET A 180 1.70 1.16 -11.55
C MET A 180 0.88 0.05 -10.88
N VAL A 181 1.48 -0.76 -10.02
CA VAL A 181 0.76 -1.77 -9.21
C VAL A 181 -0.13 -1.08 -8.17
N GLN A 182 -1.30 -1.66 -7.90
CA GLN A 182 -2.22 -1.19 -6.88
C GLN A 182 -2.48 -2.28 -5.84
N ILE A 183 -2.21 -1.98 -4.56
CA ILE A 183 -2.45 -2.87 -3.42
C ILE A 183 -3.41 -2.14 -2.48
N ILE A 184 -4.69 -2.54 -2.49
CA ILE A 184 -5.77 -1.75 -1.91
C ILE A 184 -6.48 -2.55 -0.81
N ALA A 185 -6.04 -2.38 0.44
CA ALA A 185 -6.56 -3.10 1.61
C ALA A 185 -7.77 -2.36 2.23
N VAL A 186 -8.77 -2.07 1.44
CA VAL A 186 -10.04 -1.47 1.86
C VAL A 186 -11.07 -1.57 0.76
N ASN A 187 -12.33 -1.85 1.11
CA ASN A 187 -13.48 -1.77 0.21
C ASN A 187 -14.61 -0.93 0.83
N HIS A 188 -15.46 -0.35 -0.01
CA HIS A 188 -16.71 0.26 0.43
C HIS A 188 -17.84 -0.77 0.44
N VAL A 189 -18.72 -0.67 1.45
CA VAL A 189 -20.00 -1.40 1.46
C VAL A 189 -20.99 -0.65 0.55
N PHE A 190 -21.70 -1.39 -0.32
CA PHE A 190 -22.60 -0.80 -1.32
C PHE A 190 -23.87 -1.65 -1.58
N GLU A 191 -24.19 -2.59 -0.70
CA GLU A 191 -25.27 -3.55 -0.87
C GLU A 191 -26.67 -2.94 -0.74
N ASP A 192 -26.80 -1.78 -0.08
CA ASP A 192 -28.09 -1.09 0.05
C ASP A 192 -28.29 -0.04 -1.04
N PRO A 193 -29.10 -0.31 -2.07
CA PRO A 193 -29.32 0.64 -3.19
C PRO A 193 -30.09 1.89 -2.78
N ALA A 194 -30.71 1.92 -1.61
CA ALA A 194 -31.46 3.09 -1.11
C ALA A 194 -30.55 4.09 -0.37
N ARG A 195 -29.28 3.73 -0.11
CA ARG A 195 -28.33 4.59 0.62
C ARG A 195 -27.11 4.91 -0.23
N PRO A 196 -26.61 6.16 -0.23
CA PRO A 196 -25.31 6.46 -0.81
C PRO A 196 -24.20 5.56 -0.23
N PHE A 197 -23.34 4.98 -1.08
CA PHE A 197 -22.31 4.03 -0.64
C PHE A 197 -21.35 4.62 0.43
N ILE A 198 -21.11 5.93 0.37
CA ILE A 198 -20.25 6.63 1.36
C ILE A 198 -20.83 6.57 2.79
N HIS A 199 -22.12 6.30 2.93
CA HIS A 199 -22.81 6.16 4.22
C HIS A 199 -23.01 4.71 4.64
N GLN A 200 -22.56 3.73 3.86
CA GLN A 200 -22.70 2.31 4.17
C GLN A 200 -21.48 1.70 4.88
N GLY A 201 -20.38 2.48 4.99
CA GLY A 201 -19.18 2.03 5.68
C GLY A 201 -18.12 1.43 4.76
N ILE A 202 -17.16 0.75 5.36
CA ILE A 202 -16.05 0.08 4.68
C ILE A 202 -15.80 -1.29 5.28
N THR A 203 -15.19 -2.19 4.50
CA THR A 203 -14.53 -3.40 4.98
C THR A 203 -13.02 -3.25 4.80
N ALA A 204 -12.24 -3.86 5.69
CA ALA A 204 -10.80 -3.76 5.69
C ALA A 204 -10.23 -5.03 6.35
N GLN A 205 -9.95 -6.05 5.54
CA GLN A 205 -9.46 -7.37 5.98
C GLN A 205 -7.93 -7.45 5.94
N GLY A 206 -7.30 -6.61 5.13
CA GLY A 206 -5.87 -6.59 4.94
C GLY A 206 -5.37 -7.44 3.78
N ILE A 207 -4.10 -7.22 3.41
CA ILE A 207 -3.43 -7.95 2.31
C ILE A 207 -2.09 -8.48 2.82
N VAL A 208 -1.79 -9.73 2.50
CA VAL A 208 -0.50 -10.35 2.78
C VAL A 208 0.14 -10.81 1.48
N ILE A 209 1.33 -10.34 1.19
CA ILE A 209 2.16 -10.77 0.07
C ILE A 209 3.42 -11.40 0.68
N GLU A 210 3.60 -12.69 0.45
CA GLU A 210 4.71 -13.44 1.05
C GLU A 210 6.03 -13.16 0.31
N ASP A 211 7.12 -13.85 0.73
CA ASP A 211 8.46 -13.65 0.18
C ASP A 211 8.56 -14.02 -1.30
N ASP A 212 9.54 -13.42 -2.00
CA ASP A 212 9.92 -13.78 -3.38
C ASP A 212 8.77 -13.63 -4.41
N VAL A 213 7.79 -12.78 -4.14
CA VAL A 213 6.64 -12.55 -5.06
C VAL A 213 7.00 -11.48 -6.09
N TRP A 214 6.66 -11.75 -7.34
CA TRP A 214 6.72 -10.77 -8.42
C TRP A 214 5.31 -10.35 -8.88
N ILE A 215 5.04 -9.04 -8.86
CA ILE A 215 3.77 -8.46 -9.31
C ILE A 215 4.04 -7.61 -10.55
N GLY A 216 3.47 -8.03 -11.68
CA GLY A 216 3.59 -7.38 -12.98
C GLY A 216 2.88 -6.03 -13.04
N SER A 217 3.33 -5.18 -13.97
CA SER A 217 2.87 -3.79 -14.14
C SER A 217 1.36 -3.67 -14.23
N GLY A 218 0.79 -2.69 -13.54
CA GLY A 218 -0.64 -2.40 -13.57
C GLY A 218 -1.53 -3.44 -12.93
N ALA A 219 -0.98 -4.45 -12.24
CA ALA A 219 -1.80 -5.42 -11.52
C ALA A 219 -2.46 -4.78 -10.29
N VAL A 220 -3.62 -5.30 -9.92
CA VAL A 220 -4.42 -4.85 -8.77
C VAL A 220 -4.61 -6.01 -7.80
N ILE A 221 -4.25 -5.81 -6.54
CA ILE A 221 -4.51 -6.74 -5.44
C ILE A 221 -5.59 -6.13 -4.55
N THR A 222 -6.71 -6.84 -4.38
CA THR A 222 -7.86 -6.35 -3.60
C THR A 222 -7.80 -6.79 -2.14
N ASP A 223 -8.57 -6.12 -1.30
CA ASP A 223 -8.66 -6.39 0.15
C ASP A 223 -8.98 -7.87 0.45
N GLY A 224 -8.38 -8.40 1.51
CA GLY A 224 -8.54 -9.77 1.98
C GLY A 224 -7.69 -10.82 1.27
N VAL A 225 -6.88 -10.45 0.27
CA VAL A 225 -6.08 -11.39 -0.52
C VAL A 225 -4.75 -11.72 0.15
N ARG A 226 -4.39 -13.02 0.12
CA ARG A 226 -3.03 -13.52 0.38
C ARG A 226 -2.38 -13.95 -0.93
N VAL A 227 -1.16 -13.48 -1.21
CA VAL A 227 -0.32 -13.96 -2.32
C VAL A 227 0.80 -14.80 -1.75
N GLY A 228 0.81 -16.10 -2.07
CA GLY A 228 1.76 -17.08 -1.55
C GLY A 228 3.19 -16.89 -2.09
N ALA A 229 4.15 -17.36 -1.32
CA ALA A 229 5.59 -17.20 -1.59
C ALA A 229 5.97 -17.69 -3.01
N GLY A 230 6.87 -16.97 -3.67
CA GLY A 230 7.35 -17.32 -5.00
C GLY A 230 6.30 -17.22 -6.11
N ALA A 231 5.11 -16.66 -5.83
CA ALA A 231 4.08 -16.50 -6.85
C ALA A 231 4.40 -15.35 -7.80
N VAL A 232 3.83 -15.41 -9.01
CA VAL A 232 3.91 -14.36 -10.02
C VAL A 232 2.51 -13.92 -10.40
N VAL A 233 2.25 -12.64 -10.25
CA VAL A 233 1.03 -11.98 -10.72
C VAL A 233 1.34 -11.32 -12.06
N ALA A 234 0.69 -11.76 -13.14
CA ALA A 234 0.91 -11.22 -14.47
C ALA A 234 0.48 -9.74 -14.57
N ALA A 235 1.08 -9.00 -15.50
CA ALA A 235 0.75 -7.61 -15.76
C ALA A 235 -0.76 -7.42 -16.05
N GLY A 236 -1.36 -6.37 -15.50
CA GLY A 236 -2.78 -6.03 -15.67
C GLY A 236 -3.76 -7.00 -15.00
N ALA A 237 -3.30 -7.96 -14.21
CA ALA A 237 -4.18 -8.89 -13.50
C ALA A 237 -4.94 -8.20 -12.36
N VAL A 238 -6.19 -8.62 -12.12
CA VAL A 238 -6.98 -8.19 -10.95
C VAL A 238 -7.18 -9.39 -10.02
N VAL A 239 -6.42 -9.42 -8.94
CA VAL A 239 -6.41 -10.51 -7.97
C VAL A 239 -7.48 -10.25 -6.91
N THR A 240 -8.50 -11.10 -6.89
CA THR A 240 -9.67 -11.01 -5.97
C THR A 240 -9.81 -12.22 -5.07
N LYS A 241 -8.88 -13.16 -5.13
CA LYS A 241 -8.81 -14.38 -4.30
C LYS A 241 -7.36 -14.71 -4.02
N ASP A 242 -7.13 -15.50 -2.99
CA ASP A 242 -5.80 -15.98 -2.63
C ASP A 242 -5.08 -16.64 -3.80
N VAL A 243 -3.78 -16.38 -3.88
CA VAL A 243 -2.87 -16.95 -4.87
C VAL A 243 -2.01 -18.03 -4.20
N PRO A 244 -2.05 -19.28 -4.68
CA PRO A 244 -1.19 -20.32 -4.14
C PRO A 244 0.30 -19.98 -4.31
N PRO A 245 1.19 -20.47 -3.42
CA PRO A 245 2.62 -20.28 -3.60
C PRO A 245 3.10 -20.94 -4.90
N HIS A 246 4.20 -20.40 -5.45
CA HIS A 246 4.83 -20.92 -6.68
C HIS A 246 3.87 -21.09 -7.87
N THR A 247 2.93 -20.15 -8.04
CA THR A 247 2.02 -20.15 -9.19
C THR A 247 2.11 -18.85 -9.98
N VAL A 248 1.77 -18.93 -11.26
CA VAL A 248 1.54 -17.76 -12.11
C VAL A 248 0.04 -17.55 -12.23
N VAL A 249 -0.44 -16.37 -11.87
CA VAL A 249 -1.84 -15.97 -12.03
C VAL A 249 -1.97 -14.80 -12.99
N GLY A 250 -3.09 -14.69 -13.70
CA GLY A 250 -3.34 -13.58 -14.63
C GLY A 250 -4.81 -13.45 -15.03
N GLY A 251 -5.13 -12.32 -15.65
CA GLY A 251 -6.48 -12.01 -16.13
C GLY A 251 -7.34 -11.18 -15.16
N VAL A 252 -8.58 -10.87 -15.57
CA VAL A 252 -9.56 -10.06 -14.83
C VAL A 252 -10.90 -10.80 -14.81
N PRO A 253 -11.28 -11.41 -13.67
CA PRO A 253 -10.48 -11.63 -12.47
C PRO A 253 -9.35 -12.64 -12.69
N ALA A 254 -8.27 -12.53 -11.90
CA ALA A 254 -7.10 -13.40 -12.03
C ALA A 254 -7.45 -14.89 -11.79
N ARG A 255 -6.81 -15.78 -12.56
CA ARG A 255 -6.88 -17.24 -12.44
C ARG A 255 -5.48 -17.82 -12.49
N VAL A 256 -5.28 -18.98 -11.91
CA VAL A 256 -4.04 -19.73 -12.05
C VAL A 256 -3.85 -20.09 -13.52
N LEU A 257 -2.72 -19.69 -14.08
CA LEU A 257 -2.31 -19.99 -15.46
C LEU A 257 -1.42 -21.22 -15.52
N ARG A 258 -0.51 -21.36 -14.53
CA ARG A 258 0.38 -22.51 -14.36
C ARG A 258 1.04 -22.52 -12.98
N GLU A 259 1.57 -23.66 -12.60
CA GLU A 259 2.50 -23.80 -11.48
C GLU A 259 3.94 -23.48 -11.92
N ILE A 260 4.78 -23.13 -10.95
CA ILE A 260 6.22 -22.93 -11.12
C ILE A 260 6.89 -24.16 -10.49
N ASP A 261 7.17 -25.15 -11.31
CA ASP A 261 7.67 -26.48 -10.90
C ASP A 261 9.20 -26.62 -10.93
N GLY A 262 9.91 -25.49 -11.14
CA GLY A 262 11.37 -25.48 -11.26
C GLY A 262 11.89 -25.95 -12.62
N THR A 263 11.05 -26.40 -13.53
CA THR A 263 11.45 -26.74 -14.90
C THR A 263 11.84 -25.44 -15.63
N PRO A 264 13.09 -25.27 -16.09
CA PRO A 264 13.49 -24.08 -16.79
C PRO A 264 12.66 -23.89 -18.06
N GLY A 265 11.78 -22.88 -18.05
CA GLY A 265 11.16 -22.44 -19.28
C GLY A 265 12.23 -21.92 -20.22
N GLN A 266 12.11 -22.17 -21.52
CA GLN A 266 13.03 -21.53 -22.46
C GLN A 266 12.78 -20.01 -22.46
N PRO A 267 13.74 -19.18 -22.05
CA PRO A 267 13.57 -17.73 -22.07
C PRO A 267 13.41 -17.28 -23.52
N ARG A 268 12.36 -16.50 -23.78
CA ARG A 268 12.18 -15.84 -25.08
C ARG A 268 12.99 -14.54 -25.04
N GLY A 269 14.31 -14.63 -25.25
CA GLY A 269 15.18 -13.48 -25.28
C GLY A 269 16.52 -13.71 -24.58
N VAL A 270 17.28 -12.63 -24.42
CA VAL A 270 18.59 -12.65 -23.74
C VAL A 270 18.35 -12.54 -22.22
N VAL A 271 18.92 -13.43 -21.44
CA VAL A 271 18.92 -13.36 -19.98
C VAL A 271 20.14 -12.57 -19.53
N TYR A 272 19.93 -11.50 -18.76
CA TYR A 272 20.97 -10.70 -18.13
C TYR A 272 21.03 -11.04 -16.63
N PHE A 273 22.24 -11.15 -16.08
CA PHE A 273 22.50 -11.38 -14.67
C PHE A 273 23.35 -10.25 -14.09
#